data_e97b8729e564862df6d9f8cbc57f1b3a
#
_entry.id   e97b8729e564862df6d9f8cbc57f1b3a
#
_cell.length_a   1.000
_cell.length_b   1.000
_cell.length_c   1.000
_cell.angle_alpha   90.00
_cell.angle_beta   90.00
_cell.angle_gamma   90.00
#
_symmetry.space_group_name_H-M   'P 1'
#
loop_
_entity.id
_entity.type
_entity.pdbx_description
1 polymer ?
#
loop_
_entity_poly.entity_id
_entity_poly.type
_entity_poly.pdbx_seq_one_letter_code
_entity_poly.pdbx_strand_id
1 'polypeptide(L)'
;MQLVTPTPKDITHDAIDQKRSDLERRIKSNVDWFFWIAGLSVINSVIFLFGGSYAFIFGLGVTQLVDAIISSIADEVGPIVGLILRVFGFGIDIVILAIFVACGYLGRKRLLWAVIVGIALYVFDILLLLIVTDWVGILFHAWVLWCLIRGAKAIIALAELEKSRPGMSSSNTEQASGEKPHLS
;
A
#
# COMPACT_ATOMS: atom_id res chain seq x y z
N MET A 1 16.24 -14.35 -44.24
CA MET A 1 15.67 -14.14 -42.91
C MET A 1 16.23 -15.25 -42.02
N GLN A 2 17.35 -14.97 -41.29
CA GLN A 2 17.95 -15.97 -40.39
C GLN A 2 17.13 -16.03 -39.10
N LEU A 3 16.53 -17.18 -38.84
CA LEU A 3 15.91 -17.49 -37.58
C LEU A 3 17.06 -17.68 -36.52
N VAL A 4 17.29 -16.64 -35.72
CA VAL A 4 18.22 -16.75 -34.59
C VAL A 4 17.50 -17.59 -33.53
N THR A 5 17.94 -18.83 -33.35
CA THR A 5 17.48 -19.69 -32.26
C THR A 5 18.05 -19.16 -30.95
N PRO A 6 17.20 -18.84 -29.94
CA PRO A 6 17.65 -18.31 -28.66
C PRO A 6 18.57 -19.34 -27.96
N THR A 7 19.65 -18.86 -27.37
CA THR A 7 20.54 -19.71 -26.59
C THR A 7 19.91 -20.08 -25.23
N PRO A 8 20.29 -21.18 -24.58
CA PRO A 8 19.79 -21.53 -23.25
C PRO A 8 20.00 -20.40 -22.22
N LYS A 9 21.01 -19.56 -22.41
CA LYS A 9 21.32 -18.40 -21.56
C LYS A 9 20.29 -17.29 -21.78
N ASP A 10 19.89 -17.03 -23.01
CA ASP A 10 18.88 -16.02 -23.35
C ASP A 10 17.52 -16.39 -22.75
N ILE A 11 17.13 -17.67 -22.87
CA ILE A 11 15.88 -18.19 -22.29
C ILE A 11 15.85 -18.01 -20.75
N THR A 12 16.97 -18.24 -20.09
CA THR A 12 17.09 -18.07 -18.63
C THR A 12 16.99 -16.60 -18.22
N HIS A 13 17.57 -15.68 -19.00
CA HIS A 13 17.48 -14.24 -18.77
C HIS A 13 16.05 -13.73 -18.93
N ASP A 14 15.39 -14.11 -20.01
CA ASP A 14 13.99 -13.70 -20.29
C ASP A 14 13.05 -14.19 -19.18
N ALA A 15 13.22 -15.45 -18.71
CA ALA A 15 12.43 -16.02 -17.62
C ALA A 15 12.62 -15.26 -16.29
N ILE A 16 13.84 -14.82 -15.98
CA ILE A 16 14.14 -14.06 -14.77
C ILE A 16 13.53 -12.64 -14.87
N ASP A 17 13.66 -11.99 -16.01
CA ASP A 17 13.11 -10.64 -16.21
C ASP A 17 11.58 -10.65 -16.23
N GLN A 18 10.97 -11.68 -16.77
CA GLN A 18 9.52 -11.89 -16.66
C GLN A 18 9.09 -12.08 -15.21
N LYS A 19 9.77 -12.92 -14.44
CA LYS A 19 9.49 -13.13 -13.01
C LYS A 19 9.62 -11.84 -12.21
N ARG A 20 10.63 -11.04 -12.50
CA ARG A 20 10.83 -9.72 -11.89
C ARG A 20 9.66 -8.78 -12.17
N SER A 21 9.27 -8.65 -13.43
CA SER A 21 8.15 -7.77 -13.83
C SER A 21 6.83 -8.21 -13.20
N ASP A 22 6.59 -9.52 -13.06
CA ASP A 22 5.42 -10.06 -12.38
C ASP A 22 5.41 -9.74 -10.89
N LEU A 23 6.56 -9.84 -10.22
CA LEU A 23 6.69 -9.46 -8.81
C LEU A 23 6.46 -7.96 -8.61
N GLU A 24 7.02 -7.11 -9.45
CA GLU A 24 6.82 -5.65 -9.41
C GLU A 24 5.35 -5.28 -9.60
N ARG A 25 4.66 -5.92 -10.53
CA ARG A 25 3.22 -5.74 -10.75
C ARG A 25 2.41 -6.17 -9.53
N ARG A 26 2.75 -7.31 -8.91
CA ARG A 26 2.11 -7.80 -7.68
C ARG A 26 2.34 -6.85 -6.51
N ILE A 27 3.54 -6.32 -6.33
CA ILE A 27 3.83 -5.32 -5.30
C ILE A 27 2.91 -4.13 -5.49
N LYS A 28 2.92 -3.51 -6.67
CA LYS A 28 2.09 -2.34 -6.97
C LYS A 28 0.62 -2.61 -6.70
N SER A 29 0.04 -3.66 -7.30
CA SER A 29 -1.38 -3.98 -7.18
C SER A 29 -1.82 -4.24 -5.73
N ASN A 30 -0.98 -4.88 -4.91
CA ASN A 30 -1.34 -5.20 -3.54
C ASN A 30 -1.10 -4.03 -2.57
N VAL A 31 -0.03 -3.25 -2.78
CA VAL A 31 0.27 -2.07 -1.95
C VAL A 31 -0.70 -0.91 -2.26
N ASP A 32 -1.27 -0.85 -3.45
CA ASP A 32 -2.26 0.15 -3.84
C ASP A 32 -3.53 0.10 -2.98
N TRP A 33 -3.78 -0.99 -2.26
CA TRP A 33 -4.88 -1.08 -1.29
C TRP A 33 -4.79 -0.04 -0.18
N PHE A 34 -3.59 0.41 0.22
CA PHE A 34 -3.45 1.52 1.17
C PHE A 34 -4.12 2.81 0.66
N PHE A 35 -4.02 3.10 -0.65
CA PHE A 35 -4.67 4.29 -1.24
C PHE A 35 -6.18 4.11 -1.36
N TRP A 36 -6.65 2.90 -1.69
CA TRP A 36 -8.08 2.61 -1.74
C TRP A 36 -8.73 2.75 -0.37
N ILE A 37 -8.11 2.19 0.68
CA ILE A 37 -8.58 2.33 2.07
C ILE A 37 -8.64 3.80 2.46
N ALA A 38 -7.56 4.56 2.23
CA ALA A 38 -7.52 5.97 2.54
C ALA A 38 -8.60 6.76 1.79
N GLY A 39 -8.80 6.49 0.49
CA GLY A 39 -9.85 7.13 -0.31
C GLY A 39 -11.26 6.85 0.20
N LEU A 40 -11.57 5.59 0.53
CA LEU A 40 -12.87 5.20 1.09
C LEU A 40 -13.11 5.86 2.46
N SER A 41 -12.07 5.96 3.29
CA SER A 41 -12.17 6.63 4.60
C SER A 41 -12.40 8.13 4.45
N VAL A 42 -11.77 8.81 3.49
CA VAL A 42 -12.07 10.22 3.18
C VAL A 42 -13.54 10.40 2.86
N ILE A 43 -14.13 9.51 2.05
CA ILE A 43 -15.56 9.58 1.72
C ILE A 43 -16.41 9.50 2.98
N ASN A 44 -16.08 8.58 3.90
CA ASN A 44 -16.80 8.46 5.17
C ASN A 44 -16.71 9.74 6.01
N SER A 45 -15.49 10.24 6.24
CA SER A 45 -15.28 11.44 7.07
C SER A 45 -15.94 12.68 6.47
N VAL A 46 -16.01 12.79 5.12
CA VAL A 46 -16.77 13.86 4.45
C VAL A 46 -18.28 13.72 4.72
N ILE A 47 -18.83 12.51 4.68
CA ILE A 47 -20.25 12.28 5.00
C ILE A 47 -20.56 12.73 6.44
N PHE A 48 -19.72 12.36 7.40
CA PHE A 48 -19.86 12.77 8.80
C PHE A 48 -19.72 14.29 9.00
N LEU A 49 -18.79 14.92 8.30
CA LEU A 49 -18.60 16.37 8.37
C LEU A 49 -19.88 17.15 8.01
N PHE A 50 -20.64 16.65 7.04
CA PHE A 50 -21.92 17.25 6.63
C PHE A 50 -23.13 16.76 7.45
N GLY A 51 -22.91 16.05 8.55
CA GLY A 51 -23.96 15.56 9.45
C GLY A 51 -24.71 14.35 8.94
N GLY A 52 -24.15 13.61 7.99
CA GLY A 52 -24.70 12.34 7.50
C GLY A 52 -24.58 11.25 8.57
N SER A 53 -25.66 10.46 8.76
CA SER A 53 -25.69 9.35 9.71
C SER A 53 -25.27 8.00 9.10
N TYR A 54 -24.98 7.97 7.81
CA TYR A 54 -24.61 6.74 7.10
C TYR A 54 -23.09 6.62 7.01
N ALA A 55 -22.52 5.65 7.74
CA ALA A 55 -21.14 5.24 7.54
C ALA A 55 -21.04 4.33 6.31
N PHE A 56 -20.07 4.58 5.43
CA PHE A 56 -19.74 3.66 4.36
C PHE A 56 -18.97 2.47 4.99
N ILE A 57 -19.46 1.26 4.74
CA ILE A 57 -18.99 0.02 5.42
C ILE A 57 -17.50 -0.27 5.17
N PHE A 58 -16.85 0.39 4.20
CA PHE A 58 -15.52 0.05 3.70
C PHE A 58 -14.40 1.05 4.06
N GLY A 59 -14.58 1.91 5.06
CA GLY A 59 -13.54 2.82 5.56
C GLY A 59 -12.74 2.25 6.72
N LEU A 60 -11.74 3.00 7.20
CA LEU A 60 -11.02 2.65 8.44
C LEU A 60 -11.94 2.77 9.66
N GLY A 61 -11.94 1.75 10.51
CA GLY A 61 -12.73 1.72 11.74
C GLY A 61 -12.29 2.82 12.72
N VAL A 62 -11.00 3.15 12.76
CA VAL A 62 -10.48 4.22 13.62
C VAL A 62 -11.02 5.60 13.22
N THR A 63 -11.15 5.92 11.94
CA THR A 63 -11.75 7.19 11.50
C THR A 63 -13.24 7.23 11.81
N GLN A 64 -13.96 6.11 11.59
CA GLN A 64 -15.37 6.00 11.95
C GLN A 64 -15.61 6.17 13.45
N LEU A 65 -14.72 5.63 14.29
CA LEU A 65 -14.79 5.79 15.75
C LEU A 65 -14.57 7.26 16.16
N VAL A 66 -13.58 7.93 15.58
CA VAL A 66 -13.31 9.36 15.79
C VAL A 66 -14.52 10.19 15.39
N ASP A 67 -15.06 9.96 14.20
CA ASP A 67 -16.22 10.66 13.67
C ASP A 67 -17.46 10.44 14.56
N ALA A 68 -17.72 9.21 15.00
CA ALA A 68 -18.85 8.89 15.88
C ALA A 68 -18.76 9.59 17.24
N ILE A 69 -17.58 9.58 17.87
CA ILE A 69 -17.35 10.26 19.15
C ILE A 69 -17.53 11.77 19.01
N ILE A 70 -16.91 12.35 17.98
CA ILE A 70 -16.99 13.80 17.73
C ILE A 70 -18.41 14.22 17.40
N SER A 71 -19.14 13.46 16.58
CA SER A 71 -20.53 13.76 16.24
C SER A 71 -21.43 13.72 17.44
N SER A 72 -21.29 12.72 18.33
CA SER A 72 -22.11 12.63 19.54
C SER A 72 -21.92 13.85 20.48
N ILE A 73 -20.69 14.33 20.62
CA ILE A 73 -20.41 15.54 21.40
C ILE A 73 -20.90 16.81 20.68
N ALA A 74 -20.69 16.87 19.37
CA ALA A 74 -21.06 18.03 18.56
C ALA A 74 -22.57 18.29 18.55
N ASP A 75 -23.39 17.25 18.64
CA ASP A 75 -24.87 17.35 18.68
C ASP A 75 -25.38 17.93 20.01
N GLU A 76 -24.61 17.80 21.11
CA GLU A 76 -24.97 18.32 22.43
C GLU A 76 -24.57 19.79 22.68
N VAL A 77 -23.54 20.28 22.00
CA VAL A 77 -22.90 21.59 22.32
C VAL A 77 -23.39 22.76 21.46
N GLY A 78 -24.35 22.51 20.58
CA GLY A 78 -24.96 23.51 19.69
C GLY A 78 -24.22 23.70 18.35
N PRO A 79 -24.82 24.40 17.39
CA PRO A 79 -24.43 24.30 15.97
C PRO A 79 -23.03 24.85 15.65
N ILE A 80 -22.62 25.95 16.30
CA ILE A 80 -21.33 26.59 15.99
C ILE A 80 -20.18 25.77 16.59
N VAL A 81 -20.27 25.39 17.86
CA VAL A 81 -19.24 24.59 18.53
C VAL A 81 -19.21 23.19 17.95
N GLY A 82 -20.37 22.61 17.64
CA GLY A 82 -20.48 21.33 16.96
C GLY A 82 -19.79 21.31 15.61
N LEU A 83 -19.94 22.36 14.80
CA LEU A 83 -19.24 22.48 13.52
C LEU A 83 -17.72 22.52 13.72
N ILE A 84 -17.22 23.28 14.70
CA ILE A 84 -15.79 23.38 15.01
C ILE A 84 -15.24 22.01 15.40
N LEU A 85 -15.96 21.25 16.24
CA LEU A 85 -15.56 19.90 16.65
C LEU A 85 -15.51 18.93 15.44
N ARG A 86 -16.50 18.97 14.56
CA ARG A 86 -16.51 18.12 13.35
C ARG A 86 -15.35 18.45 12.40
N VAL A 87 -15.02 19.73 12.21
CA VAL A 87 -13.84 20.15 11.42
C VAL A 87 -12.54 19.67 12.08
N PHE A 88 -12.45 19.73 13.41
CA PHE A 88 -11.31 19.22 14.15
C PHE A 88 -11.17 17.70 14.01
N GLY A 89 -12.28 16.93 14.12
CA GLY A 89 -12.31 15.49 13.89
C GLY A 89 -11.85 15.12 12.49
N PHE A 90 -12.36 15.82 11.48
CA PHE A 90 -11.92 15.64 10.10
C PHE A 90 -10.41 15.89 9.94
N GLY A 91 -9.84 16.88 10.67
CA GLY A 91 -8.41 17.11 10.71
C GLY A 91 -7.61 15.92 11.26
N ILE A 92 -8.12 15.27 12.32
CA ILE A 92 -7.53 14.03 12.88
C ILE A 92 -7.55 12.92 11.84
N ASP A 93 -8.67 12.72 11.17
CA ASP A 93 -8.81 11.68 10.13
C ASP A 93 -7.81 11.89 9.00
N ILE A 94 -7.63 13.11 8.52
CA ILE A 94 -6.63 13.43 7.49
C ILE A 94 -5.22 13.03 7.93
N VAL A 95 -4.86 13.23 9.20
CA VAL A 95 -3.55 12.81 9.72
C VAL A 95 -3.43 11.28 9.70
N ILE A 96 -4.46 10.56 10.15
CA ILE A 96 -4.48 9.09 10.12
C ILE A 96 -4.34 8.59 8.67
N LEU A 97 -5.12 9.14 7.77
CA LEU A 97 -5.12 8.78 6.36
C LEU A 97 -3.77 9.07 5.68
N ALA A 98 -3.13 10.19 6.05
CA ALA A 98 -1.79 10.53 5.54
C ALA A 98 -0.75 9.46 5.90
N ILE A 99 -0.86 8.82 7.07
CA ILE A 99 0.01 7.71 7.48
C ILE A 99 -0.20 6.51 6.53
N PHE A 100 -1.45 6.13 6.24
CA PHE A 100 -1.75 5.04 5.31
C PHE A 100 -1.26 5.34 3.90
N VAL A 101 -1.46 6.56 3.41
CA VAL A 101 -0.95 7.01 2.10
C VAL A 101 0.58 6.96 2.08
N ALA A 102 1.25 7.38 3.16
CA ALA A 102 2.71 7.30 3.28
C ALA A 102 3.18 5.84 3.26
N CYS A 103 2.52 4.92 3.99
CA CYS A 103 2.82 3.49 3.94
C CYS A 103 2.66 2.93 2.52
N GLY A 104 1.60 3.30 1.80
CA GLY A 104 1.38 2.93 0.40
C GLY A 104 2.47 3.45 -0.53
N TYR A 105 2.81 4.73 -0.41
CA TYR A 105 3.87 5.35 -1.22
C TYR A 105 5.24 4.72 -0.98
N LEU A 106 5.63 4.52 0.27
CA LEU A 106 6.89 3.87 0.65
C LEU A 106 6.89 2.38 0.25
N GLY A 107 5.74 1.71 0.34
CA GLY A 107 5.57 0.34 -0.12
C GLY A 107 5.77 0.19 -1.64
N ARG A 108 5.31 1.15 -2.44
CA ARG A 108 5.62 1.21 -3.88
C ARG A 108 7.12 1.39 -4.16
N LYS A 109 7.85 2.02 -3.24
CA LYS A 109 9.32 2.11 -3.27
C LYS A 109 10.01 0.84 -2.76
N ARG A 110 9.26 -0.25 -2.55
CA ARG A 110 9.75 -1.55 -2.08
C ARG A 110 10.32 -1.53 -0.65
N LEU A 111 9.96 -0.52 0.15
CA LEU A 111 10.38 -0.41 1.55
C LEU A 111 9.49 -1.34 2.41
N LEU A 112 9.98 -2.54 2.66
CA LEU A 112 9.24 -3.59 3.40
C LEU A 112 8.78 -3.13 4.78
N TRP A 113 9.62 -2.37 5.53
CA TRP A 113 9.28 -1.89 6.86
C TRP A 113 8.01 -1.02 6.87
N ALA A 114 7.82 -0.17 5.84
CA ALA A 114 6.63 0.68 5.75
C ALA A 114 5.35 -0.14 5.52
N VAL A 115 5.45 -1.19 4.70
CA VAL A 115 4.33 -2.12 4.48
C VAL A 115 4.00 -2.89 5.76
N ILE A 116 5.02 -3.32 6.53
CA ILE A 116 4.82 -4.01 7.81
C ILE A 116 4.15 -3.08 8.82
N VAL A 117 4.60 -1.82 8.94
CA VAL A 117 3.95 -0.83 9.82
C VAL A 117 2.50 -0.60 9.40
N GLY A 118 2.24 -0.42 8.10
CA GLY A 118 0.88 -0.26 7.59
C GLY A 118 -0.01 -1.48 7.87
N ILE A 119 0.52 -2.70 7.73
CA ILE A 119 -0.20 -3.94 8.09
C ILE A 119 -0.49 -3.97 9.60
N ALA A 120 0.45 -3.61 10.47
CA ALA A 120 0.25 -3.60 11.91
C ALA A 120 -0.85 -2.60 12.33
N LEU A 121 -0.84 -1.39 11.77
CA LEU A 121 -1.91 -0.40 11.97
C LEU A 121 -3.26 -0.92 11.46
N TYR A 122 -3.27 -1.60 10.32
CA TYR A 122 -4.49 -2.15 9.75
C TYR A 122 -5.05 -3.33 10.55
N VAL A 123 -4.20 -4.16 11.16
CA VAL A 123 -4.63 -5.19 12.11
C VAL A 123 -5.24 -4.57 13.35
N PHE A 124 -4.66 -3.48 13.87
CA PHE A 124 -5.25 -2.74 14.98
C PHE A 124 -6.64 -2.19 14.62
N ASP A 125 -6.81 -1.69 13.40
CA ASP A 125 -8.10 -1.23 12.89
C ASP A 125 -9.15 -2.35 12.84
N ILE A 126 -8.79 -3.57 12.44
CA ILE A 126 -9.66 -4.75 12.49
C ILE A 126 -10.10 -5.06 13.93
N LEU A 127 -9.20 -4.91 14.91
CA LEU A 127 -9.55 -5.14 16.31
C LEU A 127 -10.59 -4.12 16.81
N LEU A 128 -10.54 -2.87 16.33
CA LEU A 128 -11.57 -1.88 16.64
C LEU A 128 -12.93 -2.26 16.04
N LEU A 129 -12.95 -2.74 14.79
CA LEU A 129 -14.19 -3.22 14.15
C LEU A 129 -14.80 -4.44 14.85
N LEU A 130 -13.99 -5.30 15.46
CA LEU A 130 -14.48 -6.41 16.27
C LEU A 130 -15.25 -5.92 17.51
N ILE A 131 -14.83 -4.81 18.11
CA ILE A 131 -15.54 -4.21 19.27
C ILE A 131 -16.91 -3.67 18.85
N VAL A 132 -17.00 -3.10 17.63
CA VAL A 132 -18.23 -2.55 17.08
C VAL A 132 -19.15 -3.64 16.49
N THR A 133 -18.65 -4.88 16.35
CA THR A 133 -19.37 -6.06 15.79
C THR A 133 -19.84 -5.85 14.34
N ASP A 134 -19.05 -5.14 13.54
CA ASP A 134 -19.32 -4.97 12.09
C ASP A 134 -18.74 -6.14 11.28
N TRP A 135 -19.55 -7.20 11.10
CA TRP A 135 -19.13 -8.41 10.39
C TRP A 135 -18.78 -8.18 8.92
N VAL A 136 -19.48 -7.26 8.24
CA VAL A 136 -19.21 -6.97 6.81
C VAL A 136 -17.90 -6.21 6.66
N GLY A 137 -17.68 -5.23 7.52
CA GLY A 137 -16.41 -4.51 7.60
C GLY A 137 -15.25 -5.45 7.90
N ILE A 138 -15.39 -6.36 8.87
CA ILE A 138 -14.36 -7.34 9.23
C ILE A 138 -13.99 -8.24 8.03
N LEU A 139 -14.96 -8.75 7.28
CA LEU A 139 -14.71 -9.59 6.10
C LEU A 139 -13.93 -8.82 5.01
N PHE A 140 -14.33 -7.57 4.75
CA PHE A 140 -13.61 -6.71 3.82
C PHE A 140 -12.18 -6.44 4.27
N HIS A 141 -12.00 -6.11 5.54
CA HIS A 141 -10.68 -5.85 6.12
C HIS A 141 -9.78 -7.09 6.09
N ALA A 142 -10.32 -8.28 6.37
CA ALA A 142 -9.58 -9.53 6.28
C ALA A 142 -9.09 -9.80 4.85
N TRP A 143 -9.93 -9.52 3.85
CA TRP A 143 -9.55 -9.66 2.44
C TRP A 143 -8.46 -8.66 2.04
N VAL A 144 -8.58 -7.40 2.43
CA VAL A 144 -7.55 -6.38 2.16
C VAL A 144 -6.25 -6.71 2.88
N LEU A 145 -6.32 -7.15 4.15
CA LEU A 145 -5.14 -7.60 4.90
C LEU A 145 -4.40 -8.73 4.17
N TRP A 146 -5.15 -9.70 3.64
CA TRP A 146 -4.56 -10.76 2.82
C TRP A 146 -3.84 -10.21 1.57
N CYS A 147 -4.41 -9.20 0.88
CA CYS A 147 -3.76 -8.53 -0.23
C CYS A 147 -2.46 -7.84 0.21
N LEU A 148 -2.47 -7.09 1.31
CA LEU A 148 -1.28 -6.40 1.84
C LEU A 148 -0.16 -7.38 2.20
N ILE A 149 -0.49 -8.51 2.84
CA ILE A 149 0.48 -9.59 3.15
C ILE A 149 1.09 -10.16 1.86
N ARG A 150 0.29 -10.34 0.81
CA ARG A 150 0.81 -10.79 -0.51
C ARG A 150 1.76 -9.75 -1.11
N GLY A 151 1.48 -8.47 -0.95
CA GLY A 151 2.38 -7.37 -1.34
C GLY A 151 3.72 -7.44 -0.61
N ALA A 152 3.70 -7.61 0.71
CA ALA A 152 4.91 -7.77 1.53
C ALA A 152 5.74 -8.99 1.10
N LYS A 153 5.09 -10.15 0.87
CA LYS A 153 5.77 -11.37 0.37
C LYS A 153 6.39 -11.15 -1.02
N ALA A 154 5.74 -10.39 -1.90
CA ALA A 154 6.28 -10.07 -3.21
C ALA A 154 7.52 -9.17 -3.13
N ILE A 155 7.58 -8.23 -2.17
CA ILE A 155 8.79 -7.42 -1.91
C ILE A 155 9.95 -8.30 -1.47
N ILE A 156 9.72 -9.23 -0.55
CA ILE A 156 10.74 -10.18 -0.07
C ILE A 156 11.25 -11.04 -1.22
N ALA A 157 10.33 -11.64 -1.99
CA ALA A 157 10.68 -12.49 -3.13
C ALA A 157 11.47 -11.74 -4.21
N LEU A 158 11.16 -10.45 -4.44
CA LEU A 158 11.92 -9.61 -5.38
C LEU A 158 13.33 -9.34 -4.86
N ALA A 159 13.48 -9.03 -3.57
CA ALA A 159 14.80 -8.81 -2.96
C ALA A 159 15.67 -10.08 -3.00
N GLU A 160 15.09 -11.27 -2.80
CA GLU A 160 15.79 -12.55 -2.95
C GLU A 160 16.22 -12.82 -4.39
N LEU A 161 15.34 -12.52 -5.37
CA LEU A 161 15.66 -12.65 -6.79
C LEU A 161 16.81 -11.73 -7.21
N GLU A 162 16.84 -10.49 -6.72
CA GLU A 162 17.90 -9.51 -6.98
C GLU A 162 19.22 -9.94 -6.30
N LYS A 163 19.18 -10.52 -5.10
CA LYS A 163 20.35 -11.03 -4.38
C LYS A 163 20.95 -12.27 -5.06
N SER A 164 20.15 -13.09 -5.71
CA SER A 164 20.64 -14.28 -6.44
C SER A 164 21.29 -13.97 -7.78
N ARG A 165 21.37 -12.68 -8.17
CA ARG A 165 22.05 -12.16 -9.38
C ARG A 165 23.43 -11.50 -9.10
N PRO A 166 24.34 -12.05 -8.30
CA PRO A 166 25.66 -11.43 -8.08
C PRO A 166 26.57 -11.71 -9.29
N GLY A 167 26.64 -10.81 -10.25
CA GLY A 167 27.65 -10.95 -11.31
C GLY A 167 27.36 -10.32 -12.67
N MET A 168 26.19 -9.70 -12.91
CA MET A 168 25.92 -9.12 -14.23
C MET A 168 26.27 -7.63 -14.33
N SER A 169 26.56 -6.95 -13.21
CA SER A 169 26.98 -5.54 -13.24
C SER A 169 28.49 -5.37 -13.49
N SER A 170 29.31 -6.38 -13.23
CA SER A 170 30.78 -6.30 -13.39
C SER A 170 31.28 -6.71 -14.78
N SER A 171 30.54 -7.54 -15.51
CA SER A 171 30.97 -8.02 -16.83
C SER A 171 30.87 -6.97 -17.93
N ASN A 172 29.96 -6.00 -17.83
CA ASN A 172 29.85 -4.93 -18.82
C ASN A 172 30.94 -3.85 -18.69
N THR A 173 31.55 -3.71 -17.51
CA THR A 173 32.63 -2.74 -17.31
C THR A 173 33.95 -3.29 -17.80
N GLU A 174 34.17 -4.61 -17.74
CA GLU A 174 35.39 -5.25 -18.22
C GLU A 174 35.46 -5.36 -19.74
N GLN A 175 34.34 -5.60 -20.43
CA GLN A 175 34.29 -5.61 -21.90
C GLN A 175 34.47 -4.22 -22.51
N ALA A 176 34.02 -3.14 -21.85
CA ALA A 176 34.24 -1.78 -22.33
C ALA A 176 35.68 -1.28 -22.16
N SER A 177 36.45 -1.89 -21.26
CA SER A 177 37.86 -1.50 -21.02
C SER A 177 38.89 -2.30 -21.84
N GLY A 178 38.48 -3.38 -22.50
CA GLY A 178 39.34 -4.28 -23.26
C GLY A 178 39.56 -3.93 -24.74
N GLU A 179 38.78 -2.98 -25.29
CA GLU A 179 38.92 -2.59 -26.68
C GLU A 179 39.84 -1.37 -26.84
N LYS A 180 41.16 -1.61 -26.76
CA LYS A 180 42.16 -0.64 -27.21
C LYS A 180 42.23 -0.68 -28.73
N PRO A 181 42.05 0.46 -29.43
CA PRO A 181 42.29 0.50 -30.87
C PRO A 181 43.76 0.33 -31.17
N HIS A 182 44.11 -0.75 -31.86
CA HIS A 182 45.39 -0.86 -32.54
C HIS A 182 45.42 0.15 -33.70
N LEU A 183 46.08 1.28 -33.45
CA LEU A 183 46.53 2.18 -34.51
C LEU A 183 47.93 1.68 -34.97
N SER A 184 47.97 1.21 -36.17
CA SER A 184 49.20 1.14 -36.99
C SER A 184 48.94 1.79 -38.32
#